data_f3153a72f8142becbd0653b3ff9cade9
#
_entry.id   f3153a72f8142becbd0653b3ff9cade9
#
_cell.length_a   1.000
_cell.length_b   1.000
_cell.length_c   1.000
_cell.angle_alpha   90.00
_cell.angle_beta   90.00
_cell.angle_gamma   90.00
#
_symmetry.space_group_name_H-M   'P 1'
#
loop_
_entity.id
_entity.type
_entity.pdbx_description
1 polymer ?
#
loop_
_entity_poly.entity_id
_entity_poly.type
_entity_poly.pdbx_seq_one_letter_code
_entity_poly.pdbx_strand_id
1 'polypeptide(L)'
;GGALALMLGRREPDTPGLASACRLAHHGRLTPAELMGLVHPVEPGLELMTGLLRADRWPELRSAALDQVWSMARDLWDLVVIDVGFCLEEDEELSYDSMVPRRNATTISALATADHIVAVGSMDAIGLARLVRGLDDLKQVVGREPSVVVANRGMGRSRQVAVQRQVKEILRETRPDVP
;
A
#
# COMPACT_ATOMS: atom_id res chain seq x y z
N GLY A 1 7.67 -0.86 -1.67
CA GLY A 1 9.07 -1.03 -1.60
C GLY A 1 9.66 -1.27 -0.23
N GLY A 2 10.73 -2.05 -0.14
CA GLY A 2 11.37 -2.48 1.10
C GLY A 2 12.11 -1.41 1.93
N ALA A 3 11.85 -0.12 1.71
CA ALA A 3 12.56 0.96 2.39
C ALA A 3 12.06 1.23 3.82
N LEU A 4 10.80 0.91 4.14
CA LEU A 4 10.21 1.22 5.43
C LEU A 4 10.97 0.54 6.59
N ALA A 5 11.34 -0.71 6.44
CA ALA A 5 12.12 -1.43 7.44
C ALA A 5 13.47 -0.76 7.73
N LEU A 6 14.17 -0.31 6.68
CA LEU A 6 15.42 0.43 6.82
C LEU A 6 15.21 1.80 7.49
N MET A 7 14.14 2.51 7.16
CA MET A 7 13.78 3.80 7.77
C MET A 7 13.48 3.65 9.27
N LEU A 8 12.94 2.51 9.67
CA LEU A 8 12.68 2.14 11.07
C LEU A 8 13.87 1.45 11.75
N GLY A 9 15.10 1.55 11.17
CA GLY A 9 16.33 1.07 11.76
C GLY A 9 16.56 -0.44 11.69
N ARG A 10 15.74 -1.17 10.94
CA ARG A 10 15.93 -2.62 10.73
C ARG A 10 16.93 -2.88 9.62
N ARG A 11 18.05 -3.52 9.96
CA ARG A 11 19.17 -3.78 9.06
C ARG A 11 19.20 -5.18 8.46
N GLU A 12 18.39 -6.11 9.00
CA GLU A 12 18.39 -7.50 8.55
C GLU A 12 17.48 -7.69 7.35
N PRO A 13 18.03 -8.03 6.18
CA PRO A 13 17.25 -8.12 4.95
C PRO A 13 16.35 -9.37 4.86
N ASP A 14 16.63 -10.45 5.57
CA ASP A 14 15.92 -11.73 5.44
C ASP A 14 14.99 -12.08 6.60
N THR A 15 14.44 -11.08 7.28
CA THR A 15 13.44 -11.34 8.32
C THR A 15 12.13 -11.87 7.72
N PRO A 16 11.54 -12.93 8.32
CA PRO A 16 10.22 -13.38 7.93
C PRO A 16 9.19 -12.25 8.03
N GLY A 17 8.34 -12.12 7.04
CA GLY A 17 7.34 -11.07 6.97
C GLY A 17 6.16 -11.50 6.10
N LEU A 18 5.61 -10.57 5.31
CA LEU A 18 4.41 -10.78 4.51
C LEU A 18 4.50 -12.02 3.60
N ALA A 19 5.65 -12.27 2.97
CA ALA A 19 5.83 -13.48 2.14
C ALA A 19 5.67 -14.77 2.95
N SER A 20 6.17 -14.80 4.20
CA SER A 20 6.01 -15.96 5.07
C SER A 20 4.56 -16.12 5.54
N ALA A 21 3.87 -15.03 5.87
CA ALA A 21 2.45 -15.03 6.19
C ALA A 21 1.63 -15.60 5.03
N CYS A 22 1.88 -15.14 3.80
CA CYS A 22 1.20 -15.63 2.60
C CYS A 22 1.48 -17.13 2.34
N ARG A 23 2.70 -17.61 2.58
CA ARG A 23 2.99 -19.06 2.48
C ARG A 23 2.22 -19.88 3.50
N LEU A 24 2.16 -19.42 4.76
CA LEU A 24 1.39 -20.10 5.80
C LEU A 24 -0.10 -20.10 5.45
N ALA A 25 -0.65 -18.96 4.99
CA ALA A 25 -2.04 -18.87 4.54
C ALA A 25 -2.32 -19.81 3.37
N HIS A 26 -1.45 -19.85 2.36
CA HIS A 26 -1.60 -20.74 1.22
C HIS A 26 -1.65 -22.23 1.59
N HIS A 27 -0.94 -22.62 2.64
CA HIS A 27 -0.95 -23.99 3.15
C HIS A 27 -2.00 -24.23 4.25
N GLY A 28 -2.91 -23.29 4.51
CA GLY A 28 -3.94 -23.39 5.54
C GLY A 28 -3.37 -23.47 6.98
N ARG A 29 -2.17 -22.92 7.19
CA ARG A 29 -1.44 -22.99 8.45
C ARG A 29 -1.30 -21.63 9.14
N LEU A 30 -1.82 -20.57 8.56
CA LEU A 30 -1.76 -19.25 9.19
C LEU A 30 -2.70 -19.22 10.41
N THR A 31 -2.12 -19.02 11.58
CA THR A 31 -2.83 -18.80 12.84
C THR A 31 -2.49 -17.43 13.41
N PRO A 32 -3.32 -16.87 14.33
CA PRO A 32 -2.99 -15.63 15.01
C PRO A 32 -1.59 -15.63 15.65
N ALA A 33 -1.22 -16.71 16.31
CA ALA A 33 0.09 -16.84 16.96
C ALA A 33 1.24 -16.82 15.93
N GLU A 34 1.05 -17.46 14.77
CA GLU A 34 2.05 -17.43 13.69
C GLU A 34 2.16 -16.07 13.05
N LEU A 35 1.03 -15.36 12.82
CA LEU A 35 1.08 -14.02 12.28
C LEU A 35 1.77 -13.04 13.24
N MET A 36 1.48 -13.12 14.53
CA MET A 36 2.16 -12.35 15.58
C MET A 36 3.67 -12.67 15.66
N GLY A 37 4.06 -13.92 15.39
CA GLY A 37 5.46 -14.32 15.32
C GLY A 37 6.24 -13.78 14.13
N LEU A 38 5.56 -13.20 13.11
CA LEU A 38 6.17 -12.61 11.92
C LEU A 38 6.33 -11.09 11.99
N VAL A 39 5.82 -10.44 13.04
CA VAL A 39 6.01 -9.02 13.27
C VAL A 39 7.19 -8.76 14.20
N HIS A 40 7.81 -7.62 14.05
CA HIS A 40 8.97 -7.21 14.83
C HIS A 40 8.63 -5.95 15.64
N PRO A 41 8.87 -5.93 16.95
CA PRO A 41 8.68 -4.73 17.74
C PRO A 41 9.69 -3.65 17.30
N VAL A 42 9.19 -2.44 17.09
CA VAL A 42 9.98 -1.24 16.76
C VAL A 42 10.11 -0.37 17.99
N GLU A 43 8.98 -0.05 18.61
CA GLU A 43 8.86 0.70 19.88
C GLU A 43 7.57 0.26 20.60
N PRO A 44 7.34 0.65 21.86
CA PRO A 44 6.12 0.29 22.57
C PRO A 44 4.86 0.69 21.78
N GLY A 45 4.02 -0.28 21.45
CA GLY A 45 2.79 -0.08 20.66
C GLY A 45 3.00 0.03 19.16
N LEU A 46 4.22 -0.15 18.64
CA LEU A 46 4.50 -0.17 17.21
C LEU A 46 5.25 -1.45 16.81
N GLU A 47 4.64 -2.20 15.93
CA GLU A 47 5.20 -3.41 15.35
C GLU A 47 5.32 -3.28 13.83
N LEU A 48 6.29 -3.95 13.26
CA LEU A 48 6.56 -3.94 11.82
C LEU A 48 6.51 -5.34 11.25
N MET A 49 5.71 -5.56 10.24
CA MET A 49 5.83 -6.69 9.33
C MET A 49 6.59 -6.24 8.07
N THR A 50 7.68 -6.94 7.75
CA THR A 50 8.44 -6.64 6.53
C THR A 50 7.68 -7.07 5.29
N GLY A 51 7.77 -6.27 4.21
CA GLY A 51 7.26 -6.64 2.90
C GLY A 51 8.24 -7.54 2.12
N LEU A 52 8.18 -7.46 0.79
CA LEU A 52 9.14 -8.11 -0.09
C LEU A 52 10.44 -7.30 -0.16
N LEU A 53 11.55 -7.94 0.13
CA LEU A 53 12.88 -7.37 -0.07
C LEU A 53 13.26 -7.27 -1.54
N ARG A 54 12.88 -8.27 -2.29
CA ARG A 54 13.18 -8.41 -3.71
C ARG A 54 11.90 -8.36 -4.52
N ALA A 55 11.83 -7.43 -5.46
CA ALA A 55 10.65 -7.22 -6.28
C ALA A 55 10.28 -8.46 -7.12
N ASP A 56 11.26 -9.28 -7.51
CA ASP A 56 11.07 -10.51 -8.29
C ASP A 56 10.31 -11.62 -7.51
N ARG A 57 10.20 -11.51 -6.18
CA ARG A 57 9.44 -12.45 -5.34
C ARG A 57 7.94 -12.16 -5.25
N TRP A 58 7.42 -11.20 -5.99
CA TRP A 58 5.98 -10.90 -6.01
C TRP A 58 5.07 -12.12 -6.26
N PRO A 59 5.46 -13.19 -7.01
CA PRO A 59 4.59 -14.34 -7.22
C PRO A 59 4.28 -15.13 -5.93
N GLU A 60 5.00 -14.90 -4.84
CA GLU A 60 4.71 -15.50 -3.53
C GLU A 60 3.47 -14.87 -2.87
N LEU A 61 3.04 -13.68 -3.31
CA LEU A 61 1.93 -12.92 -2.73
C LEU A 61 0.65 -13.14 -3.55
N ARG A 62 0.00 -14.26 -3.32
CA ARG A 62 -1.27 -14.60 -3.98
C ARG A 62 -2.44 -13.87 -3.32
N SER A 63 -3.41 -13.40 -4.10
CA SER A 63 -4.56 -12.62 -3.62
C SER A 63 -5.31 -13.31 -2.47
N ALA A 64 -5.68 -14.59 -2.64
CA ALA A 64 -6.41 -15.32 -1.61
C ALA A 64 -5.62 -15.48 -0.29
N ALA A 65 -4.29 -15.55 -0.35
CA ALA A 65 -3.45 -15.58 0.86
C ALA A 65 -3.36 -14.18 1.51
N LEU A 66 -3.28 -13.13 0.70
CA LEU A 66 -3.30 -11.75 1.18
C LEU A 66 -4.61 -11.42 1.91
N ASP A 67 -5.75 -11.82 1.35
CA ASP A 67 -7.06 -11.59 1.96
C ASP A 67 -7.17 -12.22 3.36
N GLN A 68 -6.60 -13.43 3.54
CA GLN A 68 -6.52 -14.07 4.85
C GLN A 68 -5.60 -13.29 5.82
N VAL A 69 -4.45 -12.82 5.33
CA VAL A 69 -3.51 -12.02 6.15
C VAL A 69 -4.17 -10.70 6.57
N TRP A 70 -4.84 -9.99 5.66
CA TRP A 70 -5.52 -8.73 5.97
C TRP A 70 -6.66 -8.92 6.97
N SER A 71 -7.49 -9.95 6.77
CA SER A 71 -8.58 -10.27 7.69
C SER A 71 -8.04 -10.54 9.09
N MET A 72 -7.03 -11.40 9.22
CA MET A 72 -6.44 -11.74 10.51
C MET A 72 -5.72 -10.54 11.16
N ALA A 73 -5.07 -9.70 10.37
CA ALA A 73 -4.42 -8.50 10.89
C ALA A 73 -5.42 -7.51 11.48
N ARG A 74 -6.61 -7.35 10.89
CA ARG A 74 -7.70 -6.53 11.45
C ARG A 74 -8.17 -7.01 12.82
N ASP A 75 -8.20 -8.31 13.03
CA ASP A 75 -8.65 -8.91 14.28
C ASP A 75 -7.60 -8.79 15.39
N LEU A 76 -6.33 -8.65 15.05
CA LEU A 76 -5.20 -8.67 15.98
C LEU A 76 -4.71 -7.29 16.40
N TRP A 77 -4.84 -6.26 15.55
CA TRP A 77 -4.33 -4.91 15.80
C TRP A 77 -5.43 -3.85 15.68
N ASP A 78 -5.40 -2.87 16.57
CA ASP A 78 -6.34 -1.73 16.55
C ASP A 78 -6.18 -0.88 15.29
N LEU A 79 -4.95 -0.77 14.77
CA LEU A 79 -4.60 -0.01 13.58
C LEU A 79 -3.55 -0.76 12.76
N VAL A 80 -3.83 -0.97 11.48
CA VAL A 80 -2.89 -1.55 10.51
C VAL A 80 -2.61 -0.52 9.41
N VAL A 81 -1.36 -0.12 9.25
CA VAL A 81 -0.92 0.78 8.19
C VAL A 81 -0.14 -0.01 7.15
N ILE A 82 -0.60 -0.02 5.90
CA ILE A 82 0.02 -0.76 4.80
C ILE A 82 0.68 0.23 3.84
N ASP A 83 2.02 0.19 3.75
CA ASP A 83 2.78 0.94 2.75
C ASP A 83 2.79 0.18 1.43
N VAL A 84 2.08 0.68 0.44
CA VAL A 84 1.89 0.03 -0.87
C VAL A 84 2.67 0.72 -1.97
N GLY A 85 2.92 0.00 -3.07
CA GLY A 85 3.49 0.57 -4.28
C GLY A 85 2.52 1.53 -4.99
N PHE A 86 3.07 2.37 -5.85
CA PHE A 86 2.29 3.37 -6.61
C PHE A 86 1.68 2.81 -7.91
N CYS A 87 2.10 1.62 -8.35
CA CYS A 87 1.65 1.02 -9.61
C CYS A 87 0.38 0.21 -9.39
N LEU A 88 -0.66 0.53 -10.15
CA LEU A 88 -1.96 -0.13 -10.14
C LEU A 88 -2.28 -0.84 -11.47
N GLU A 89 -1.31 -0.91 -12.38
CA GLU A 89 -1.49 -1.58 -13.67
C GLU A 89 -1.87 -3.05 -13.47
N GLU A 90 -2.91 -3.48 -14.13
CA GLU A 90 -3.31 -4.88 -14.25
C GLU A 90 -2.81 -5.45 -15.58
N ASP A 91 -2.25 -6.67 -15.56
CA ASP A 91 -1.93 -7.41 -16.78
C ASP A 91 -3.24 -7.94 -17.39
N GLU A 92 -3.77 -7.23 -18.38
CA GLU A 92 -5.04 -7.57 -19.05
C GLU A 92 -5.02 -8.97 -19.67
N GLU A 93 -3.86 -9.42 -20.17
CA GLU A 93 -3.69 -10.75 -20.78
C GLU A 93 -3.91 -11.92 -19.78
N LEU A 94 -3.72 -11.66 -18.48
CA LEU A 94 -3.88 -12.66 -17.42
C LEU A 94 -5.22 -12.57 -16.70
N SER A 95 -6.13 -11.70 -17.14
CA SER A 95 -7.40 -11.46 -16.47
C SER A 95 -8.34 -12.67 -16.44
N TYR A 96 -8.17 -13.63 -17.36
CA TYR A 96 -9.01 -14.82 -17.48
C TYR A 96 -8.64 -15.97 -16.54
N ASP A 97 -7.43 -15.96 -15.95
CA ASP A 97 -7.02 -17.00 -15.00
C ASP A 97 -6.77 -16.39 -13.60
N SER A 98 -7.72 -16.61 -12.71
CA SER A 98 -7.68 -16.13 -11.32
C SER A 98 -6.59 -16.79 -10.46
N MET A 99 -5.98 -17.88 -10.95
CA MET A 99 -4.94 -18.62 -10.23
C MET A 99 -3.53 -18.13 -10.51
N VAL A 100 -3.34 -17.32 -11.55
CA VAL A 100 -2.02 -16.77 -11.89
C VAL A 100 -1.68 -15.59 -10.97
N PRO A 101 -0.51 -15.58 -10.34
CA PRO A 101 -0.07 -14.43 -9.55
C PRO A 101 0.01 -13.17 -10.42
N ARG A 102 -0.45 -12.03 -9.90
CA ARG A 102 -0.40 -10.73 -10.58
C ARG A 102 0.58 -9.81 -9.87
N ARG A 103 1.39 -9.08 -10.64
CA ARG A 103 2.47 -8.26 -10.12
C ARG A 103 2.03 -7.24 -9.07
N ASN A 104 0.89 -6.61 -9.26
CA ASN A 104 0.37 -5.56 -8.38
C ASN A 104 -0.74 -6.06 -7.44
N ALA A 105 -0.97 -7.38 -7.37
CA ALA A 105 -2.04 -7.98 -6.55
C ALA A 105 -2.02 -7.52 -5.09
N THR A 106 -0.84 -7.40 -4.50
CA THR A 106 -0.69 -6.93 -3.11
C THR A 106 -1.20 -5.51 -2.92
N THR A 107 -0.84 -4.60 -3.82
CA THR A 107 -1.28 -3.20 -3.77
C THR A 107 -2.79 -3.12 -3.97
N ILE A 108 -3.32 -3.79 -4.99
CA ILE A 108 -4.76 -3.78 -5.32
C ILE A 108 -5.58 -4.40 -4.18
N SER A 109 -5.19 -5.57 -3.67
CA SER A 109 -5.86 -6.23 -2.53
C SER A 109 -5.86 -5.35 -1.28
N ALA A 110 -4.72 -4.76 -0.92
CA ALA A 110 -4.62 -3.87 0.22
C ALA A 110 -5.54 -2.64 0.09
N LEU A 111 -5.56 -1.99 -1.08
CA LEU A 111 -6.41 -0.83 -1.35
C LEU A 111 -7.90 -1.20 -1.39
N ALA A 112 -8.25 -2.35 -1.95
CA ALA A 112 -9.64 -2.82 -2.00
C ALA A 112 -10.21 -3.09 -0.60
N THR A 113 -9.39 -3.62 0.31
CA THR A 113 -9.81 -4.01 1.66
C THR A 113 -9.60 -2.94 2.73
N ALA A 114 -8.80 -1.90 2.49
CA ALA A 114 -8.53 -0.85 3.46
C ALA A 114 -9.81 -0.10 3.87
N ASP A 115 -9.94 0.31 5.13
CA ASP A 115 -11.05 1.17 5.58
C ASP A 115 -10.83 2.60 5.08
N HIS A 116 -9.58 3.05 5.13
CA HIS A 116 -9.15 4.37 4.67
C HIS A 116 -7.97 4.26 3.71
N ILE A 117 -7.99 5.08 2.66
CA ILE A 117 -6.90 5.21 1.70
C ILE A 117 -6.29 6.59 1.85
N VAL A 118 -4.98 6.65 2.03
CA VAL A 118 -4.21 7.90 2.06
C VAL A 118 -3.36 7.98 0.79
N ALA A 119 -3.69 8.89 -0.10
CA ALA A 119 -2.89 9.15 -1.30
C ALA A 119 -1.82 10.20 -0.99
N VAL A 120 -0.56 9.87 -1.23
CA VAL A 120 0.58 10.75 -0.95
C VAL A 120 1.27 11.16 -2.24
N GLY A 121 1.33 12.47 -2.50
CA GLY A 121 2.02 13.02 -3.66
C GLY A 121 3.13 13.99 -3.29
N SER A 122 4.19 14.05 -4.10
CA SER A 122 5.20 15.10 -4.00
C SER A 122 4.68 16.40 -4.65
N MET A 123 5.06 17.54 -4.07
CA MET A 123 4.59 18.86 -4.50
C MET A 123 5.44 19.50 -5.61
N ASP A 124 6.25 18.71 -6.30
CA ASP A 124 6.86 19.12 -7.56
C ASP A 124 5.94 18.79 -8.76
N ALA A 125 6.23 19.38 -9.93
CA ALA A 125 5.39 19.21 -11.12
C ALA A 125 5.21 17.74 -11.54
N ILE A 126 6.27 16.94 -11.41
CA ILE A 126 6.24 15.50 -11.77
C ILE A 126 5.43 14.72 -10.73
N GLY A 127 5.65 15.00 -9.45
CA GLY A 127 4.92 14.36 -8.35
C GLY A 127 3.43 14.65 -8.41
N LEU A 128 3.05 15.88 -8.73
CA LEU A 128 1.65 16.25 -8.89
C LEU A 128 0.99 15.54 -10.07
N ALA A 129 1.65 15.50 -11.22
CA ALA A 129 1.13 14.79 -12.40
C ALA A 129 0.97 13.28 -12.12
N ARG A 130 1.90 12.67 -11.38
CA ARG A 130 1.79 11.27 -10.94
C ARG A 130 0.66 11.06 -9.94
N LEU A 131 0.46 12.00 -9.02
CA LEU A 131 -0.64 11.92 -8.05
C LEU A 131 -1.99 11.94 -8.77
N VAL A 132 -2.21 12.88 -9.69
CA VAL A 132 -3.46 12.97 -10.45
C VAL A 132 -3.73 11.66 -11.21
N ARG A 133 -2.72 11.17 -11.93
CA ARG A 133 -2.84 9.88 -12.64
C ARG A 133 -3.14 8.71 -11.68
N GLY A 134 -2.42 8.63 -10.55
CA GLY A 134 -2.65 7.57 -9.56
C GLY A 134 -4.03 7.61 -8.91
N LEU A 135 -4.64 8.81 -8.80
CA LEU A 135 -6.04 8.95 -8.35
C LEU A 135 -7.02 8.41 -9.40
N ASP A 136 -6.73 8.64 -10.69
CA ASP A 136 -7.52 8.08 -11.79
C ASP A 136 -7.42 6.56 -11.85
N ASP A 137 -6.20 6.03 -11.75
CA ASP A 137 -5.95 4.59 -11.71
C ASP A 137 -6.64 3.94 -10.51
N LEU A 138 -6.59 4.57 -9.32
CA LEU A 138 -7.27 4.08 -8.12
C LEU A 138 -8.79 3.94 -8.35
N LYS A 139 -9.41 4.93 -8.97
CA LYS A 139 -10.83 4.89 -9.28
C LYS A 139 -11.16 3.82 -10.33
N GLN A 140 -10.36 3.72 -11.38
CA GLN A 140 -10.60 2.76 -12.47
C GLN A 140 -10.36 1.32 -12.04
N VAL A 141 -9.26 1.04 -11.34
CA VAL A 141 -8.84 -0.33 -11.01
C VAL A 141 -9.49 -0.84 -9.73
N VAL A 142 -9.56 0.01 -8.69
CA VAL A 142 -10.06 -0.39 -7.36
C VAL A 142 -11.52 0.03 -7.14
N GLY A 143 -12.02 0.99 -7.92
CA GLY A 143 -13.38 1.53 -7.76
C GLY A 143 -13.54 2.40 -6.51
N ARG A 144 -12.44 2.92 -5.96
CA ARG A 144 -12.45 3.68 -4.70
C ARG A 144 -11.77 5.04 -4.86
N GLU A 145 -12.12 5.94 -3.95
CA GLU A 145 -11.49 7.25 -3.81
C GLU A 145 -10.66 7.29 -2.52
N PRO A 146 -9.60 8.11 -2.45
CA PRO A 146 -8.84 8.25 -1.21
C PRO A 146 -9.65 8.98 -0.15
N SER A 147 -9.50 8.58 1.11
CA SER A 147 -10.06 9.30 2.26
C SER A 147 -9.33 10.61 2.54
N VAL A 148 -8.03 10.64 2.22
CA VAL A 148 -7.16 11.80 2.45
C VAL A 148 -6.11 11.89 1.34
N VAL A 149 -5.84 13.09 0.87
CA VAL A 149 -4.72 13.39 -0.02
C VAL A 149 -3.66 14.19 0.73
N VAL A 150 -2.44 13.67 0.79
CA VAL A 150 -1.30 14.30 1.48
C VAL A 150 -0.32 14.86 0.46
N ALA A 151 -0.10 16.15 0.54
CA ALA A 151 0.92 16.86 -0.22
C ALA A 151 2.26 16.84 0.55
N ASN A 152 3.19 16.01 0.11
CA ASN A 152 4.49 15.84 0.76
C ASN A 152 5.60 16.62 0.05
N ARG A 153 6.70 16.89 0.75
CA ARG A 153 7.88 17.60 0.23
C ARG A 153 7.57 19.00 -0.31
N GLY A 154 6.58 19.68 0.29
CA GLY A 154 6.27 21.07 -0.05
C GLY A 154 7.43 22.02 0.29
N MET A 155 7.75 22.92 -0.64
CA MET A 155 8.74 23.99 -0.40
C MET A 155 8.11 25.07 0.50
N GLY A 156 8.90 25.68 1.38
CA GLY A 156 8.63 26.71 2.37
C GLY A 156 7.24 27.38 2.39
N ARG A 157 6.79 27.85 3.54
CA ARG A 157 5.40 28.27 3.82
C ARG A 157 4.70 29.11 2.72
N SER A 158 5.39 30.05 2.10
CA SER A 158 4.79 30.94 1.08
C SER A 158 4.51 30.23 -0.26
N ARG A 159 5.38 29.30 -0.68
CA ARG A 159 5.16 28.45 -1.85
C ARG A 159 4.16 27.32 -1.55
N GLN A 160 4.14 26.83 -0.33
CA GLN A 160 3.21 25.78 0.10
C GLN A 160 1.74 26.20 -0.04
N VAL A 161 1.40 27.44 0.31
CA VAL A 161 0.04 27.99 0.15
C VAL A 161 -0.34 28.12 -1.33
N ALA A 162 0.57 28.59 -2.17
CA ALA A 162 0.30 28.72 -3.63
C ALA A 162 0.10 27.35 -4.28
N VAL A 163 0.94 26.37 -3.94
CA VAL A 163 0.86 25.01 -4.48
C VAL A 163 -0.37 24.26 -3.94
N GLN A 164 -0.70 24.42 -2.65
CA GLN A 164 -1.94 23.85 -2.10
C GLN A 164 -3.18 24.42 -2.79
N ARG A 165 -3.18 25.71 -3.12
CA ARG A 165 -4.28 26.33 -3.89
C ARG A 165 -4.38 25.75 -5.29
N GLN A 166 -3.24 25.61 -5.97
CA GLN A 166 -3.18 25.05 -7.32
C GLN A 166 -3.57 23.56 -7.36
N VAL A 167 -3.14 22.78 -6.38
CA VAL A 167 -3.56 21.37 -6.22
C VAL A 167 -5.06 21.26 -5.97
N LYS A 168 -5.61 22.08 -5.08
CA LYS A 168 -7.06 22.13 -4.83
C LYS A 168 -7.83 22.53 -6.07
N GLU A 169 -7.31 23.43 -6.89
CA GLU A 169 -7.94 23.88 -8.13
C GLU A 169 -7.94 22.75 -9.18
N ILE A 170 -6.80 22.11 -9.40
CA ILE A 170 -6.68 20.95 -10.30
C ILE A 170 -7.57 19.78 -9.82
N LEU A 171 -7.54 19.45 -8.54
CA LEU A 171 -8.39 18.38 -7.99
C LEU A 171 -9.88 18.73 -8.10
N ARG A 172 -10.29 19.98 -7.91
CA ARG A 172 -11.67 20.41 -8.10
C ARG A 172 -12.12 20.36 -9.56
N GLU A 173 -11.23 20.66 -10.50
CA GLU A 173 -11.54 20.62 -11.93
C GLU A 173 -11.59 19.18 -12.46
N THR A 174 -10.66 18.32 -12.01
CA THR A 174 -10.54 16.94 -12.49
C THR A 174 -11.32 15.94 -11.63
N ARG A 175 -11.51 16.25 -10.35
CA ARG A 175 -12.09 15.36 -9.35
C ARG A 175 -12.91 16.13 -8.30
N PRO A 176 -14.13 16.59 -8.64
CA PRO A 176 -14.97 17.36 -7.70
C PRO A 176 -15.39 16.57 -6.46
N ASP A 177 -15.29 15.24 -6.49
CA ASP A 177 -15.74 14.33 -5.42
C ASP A 177 -14.64 14.00 -4.40
N VAL A 178 -13.42 14.50 -4.57
CA VAL A 178 -12.31 14.27 -3.61
C VAL A 178 -12.27 15.40 -2.59
N PRO A 179 -12.37 15.11 -1.28
CA PRO A 179 -12.39 16.11 -0.20
C PRO A 179 -11.07 16.87 0.00
#